data_aed0f4d188be6c0b2ef4281f2569bbf5
#
_entry.id   aed0f4d188be6c0b2ef4281f2569bbf5
#
_cell.length_a   1.000
_cell.length_b   1.000
_cell.length_c   1.000
_cell.angle_alpha   90.00
_cell.angle_beta   90.00
_cell.angle_gamma   90.00
#
_symmetry.space_group_name_H-M   'P 1'
#
loop_
_entity.id
_entity.type
_entity.pdbx_description
1 polymer ?
#
loop_
_entity_poly.entity_id
_entity_poly.type
_entity_poly.pdbx_seq_one_letter_code
_entity_poly.pdbx_strand_id
1 'polypeptide(L)'
;MGTKRISNRFIYFFGALGGLLFGYDTGVISGAMLFIGDELGIQAGSFEDGFVTASVLLGAIVGAAIIGPMSDKLGRKKLLLISAIIFFVGALGSGIGSSYLLLVVSRVLLGIAVGAASALIPTYLAELSPADKRGGIGTLFQLMIMAGIFLAYVSNEWLSPNGWLGLDQNVGWHWMLELAAIPAALLFVGGLFLPESPRFLVRKGKIAEAKQVLLTMNGDTKLVAAEQNLAILNYKRQYHQVG
;
A
#
# COMPACT_ATOMS: atom_id res chain seq x y z
N MET A 1 -21.52 -10.58 21.83
CA MET A 1 -20.32 -11.08 21.19
C MET A 1 -19.18 -10.10 21.50
N GLY A 2 -18.22 -10.52 22.34
CA GLY A 2 -17.11 -9.65 22.73
C GLY A 2 -16.23 -9.33 21.53
N THR A 3 -16.23 -8.09 21.09
CA THR A 3 -15.32 -7.59 20.07
C THR A 3 -13.88 -7.73 20.62
N LYS A 4 -13.10 -8.67 20.08
CA LYS A 4 -11.66 -8.77 20.37
C LYS A 4 -11.04 -7.40 20.13
N ARG A 5 -10.49 -6.81 21.18
CA ARG A 5 -9.79 -5.52 21.14
C ARG A 5 -8.54 -5.70 20.29
N ILE A 6 -8.58 -5.23 19.04
CA ILE A 6 -7.42 -5.24 18.16
C ILE A 6 -6.44 -4.18 18.70
N SER A 7 -5.18 -4.56 18.91
CA SER A 7 -4.17 -3.63 19.43
C SER A 7 -3.92 -2.50 18.42
N ASN A 8 -3.80 -1.26 18.90
CA ASN A 8 -3.42 -0.11 18.07
C ASN A 8 -2.10 -0.34 17.34
N ARG A 9 -1.15 -1.07 17.96
CA ARG A 9 0.12 -1.45 17.33
C ARG A 9 -0.09 -2.33 16.10
N PHE A 10 -1.04 -3.26 16.18
CA PHE A 10 -1.41 -4.10 15.03
C PHE A 10 -1.98 -3.25 13.88
N ILE A 11 -2.89 -2.33 14.18
CA ILE A 11 -3.51 -1.47 13.16
C ILE A 11 -2.47 -0.58 12.47
N TYR A 12 -1.57 0.03 13.25
CA TYR A 12 -0.51 0.89 12.70
C TYR A 12 0.50 0.09 11.89
N PHE A 13 0.91 -1.09 12.38
CA PHE A 13 1.85 -1.94 11.68
C PHE A 13 1.29 -2.43 10.34
N PHE A 14 0.11 -3.06 10.34
CA PHE A 14 -0.49 -3.56 9.12
C PHE A 14 -0.93 -2.43 8.17
N GLY A 15 -1.40 -1.31 8.71
CA GLY A 15 -1.67 -0.14 7.89
C GLY A 15 -0.40 0.40 7.20
N ALA A 16 0.73 0.41 7.90
CA ALA A 16 1.99 0.90 7.35
C ALA A 16 2.69 -0.08 6.38
N LEU A 17 2.28 -1.36 6.32
CA LEU A 17 2.82 -2.34 5.37
C LEU A 17 2.71 -1.91 3.89
N GLY A 18 1.75 -1.05 3.57
CA GLY A 18 1.70 -0.47 2.23
C GLY A 18 2.91 0.40 1.88
N GLY A 19 3.53 1.04 2.90
CA GLY A 19 4.83 1.69 2.72
C GLY A 19 5.93 0.69 2.38
N LEU A 20 5.97 -0.45 3.06
CA LEU A 20 6.92 -1.53 2.78
C LEU A 20 6.78 -2.07 1.35
N LEU A 21 5.54 -2.24 0.86
CA LEU A 21 5.28 -2.63 -0.52
C LEU A 21 5.84 -1.63 -1.52
N PHE A 22 5.59 -0.34 -1.29
CA PHE A 22 6.12 0.73 -2.13
C PHE A 22 7.65 0.71 -2.15
N GLY A 23 8.29 0.63 -0.97
CA GLY A 23 9.74 0.57 -0.86
C GLY A 23 10.32 -0.66 -1.53
N TYR A 24 9.73 -1.83 -1.31
CA TYR A 24 10.20 -3.09 -1.91
C TYR A 24 10.15 -3.04 -3.44
N ASP A 25 9.03 -2.60 -4.02
CA ASP A 25 8.90 -2.47 -5.47
C ASP A 25 9.93 -1.50 -6.07
N THR A 26 10.17 -0.38 -5.40
CA THR A 26 11.17 0.61 -5.82
C THR A 26 12.59 0.05 -5.77
N GLY A 27 12.92 -0.75 -4.76
CA GLY A 27 14.25 -1.33 -4.59
C GLY A 27 14.50 -2.55 -5.47
N VAL A 28 13.49 -3.43 -5.64
CA VAL A 28 13.68 -4.71 -6.32
C VAL A 28 13.97 -4.57 -7.81
N ILE A 29 13.37 -3.58 -8.46
CA ILE A 29 13.56 -3.38 -9.90
C ILE A 29 15.02 -3.07 -10.26
N SER A 30 15.74 -2.34 -9.41
CA SER A 30 17.14 -1.99 -9.67
C SER A 30 18.06 -3.20 -9.76
N GLY A 31 17.78 -4.25 -8.98
CA GLY A 31 18.52 -5.51 -9.07
C GLY A 31 18.02 -6.41 -10.20
N ALA A 32 16.70 -6.52 -10.36
CA ALA A 32 16.12 -7.35 -11.40
C ALA A 32 16.50 -6.90 -12.82
N MET A 33 16.59 -5.57 -13.07
CA MET A 33 16.98 -5.03 -14.38
C MET A 33 18.39 -5.42 -14.83
N LEU A 34 19.28 -5.79 -13.91
CA LEU A 34 20.62 -6.29 -14.27
C LEU A 34 20.55 -7.63 -15.02
N PHE A 35 19.47 -8.37 -14.88
CA PHE A 35 19.30 -9.73 -15.45
C PHE A 35 18.19 -9.81 -16.48
N ILE A 36 17.13 -8.99 -16.35
CA ILE A 36 16.00 -8.94 -17.28
C ILE A 36 16.43 -8.63 -18.71
N GLY A 37 17.44 -7.76 -18.86
CA GLY A 37 17.94 -7.32 -20.16
C GLY A 37 18.45 -8.46 -21.04
N ASP A 38 19.15 -9.42 -20.44
CA ASP A 38 19.74 -10.55 -21.16
C ASP A 38 18.65 -11.50 -21.68
N GLU A 39 17.58 -11.73 -20.92
CA GLU A 39 16.50 -12.66 -21.31
C GLU A 39 15.51 -12.02 -22.29
N LEU A 40 15.10 -10.79 -22.03
CA LEU A 40 14.10 -10.11 -22.87
C LEU A 40 14.71 -9.31 -24.05
N GLY A 41 16.03 -9.35 -24.21
CA GLY A 41 16.73 -8.64 -25.29
C GLY A 41 16.71 -7.11 -25.13
N ILE A 42 16.58 -6.61 -23.88
CA ILE A 42 16.56 -5.19 -23.55
C ILE A 42 17.99 -4.70 -23.32
N GLN A 43 18.47 -3.76 -24.13
CA GLN A 43 19.79 -3.19 -23.93
C GLN A 43 19.79 -2.23 -22.74
N ALA A 44 20.79 -2.35 -21.87
CA ALA A 44 20.96 -1.44 -20.74
C ALA A 44 21.09 0.01 -21.23
N GLY A 45 20.34 0.92 -20.61
CA GLY A 45 20.30 2.33 -20.99
C GLY A 45 19.46 2.63 -22.24
N SER A 46 18.77 1.64 -22.81
CA SER A 46 17.82 1.85 -23.90
C SER A 46 16.53 2.54 -23.44
N PHE A 47 15.71 2.97 -24.38
CA PHE A 47 14.38 3.50 -24.07
C PHE A 47 13.50 2.44 -23.39
N GLU A 48 13.58 1.20 -23.82
CA GLU A 48 12.84 0.06 -23.26
C GLU A 48 13.22 -0.20 -21.80
N ASP A 49 14.50 -0.15 -21.45
CA ASP A 49 15.03 -0.27 -20.09
C ASP A 49 14.44 0.84 -19.18
N GLY A 50 14.60 2.10 -19.61
CA GLY A 50 14.02 3.24 -18.90
C GLY A 50 12.50 3.17 -18.78
N PHE A 51 11.81 2.67 -19.82
CA PHE A 51 10.35 2.59 -19.82
C PHE A 51 9.81 1.51 -18.86
N VAL A 52 10.46 0.36 -18.73
CA VAL A 52 10.09 -0.65 -17.73
C VAL A 52 10.11 -0.04 -16.33
N THR A 53 11.17 0.69 -16.00
CA THR A 53 11.30 1.35 -14.69
C THR A 53 10.27 2.47 -14.52
N ALA A 54 10.05 3.29 -15.53
CA ALA A 54 9.12 4.42 -15.50
C ALA A 54 7.64 4.01 -15.54
N SER A 55 7.32 2.84 -16.05
CA SER A 55 5.94 2.36 -16.22
C SER A 55 5.16 2.29 -14.91
N VAL A 56 5.82 1.96 -13.79
CA VAL A 56 5.22 2.00 -12.44
C VAL A 56 4.79 3.42 -12.09
N LEU A 57 5.57 4.45 -12.43
CA LEU A 57 5.23 5.84 -12.14
C LEU A 57 3.99 6.29 -12.93
N LEU A 58 3.85 5.85 -14.17
CA LEU A 58 2.63 6.10 -14.95
C LEU A 58 1.39 5.50 -14.29
N GLY A 59 1.51 4.25 -13.85
CA GLY A 59 0.46 3.61 -13.06
C GLY A 59 0.16 4.35 -11.76
N ALA A 60 1.20 4.80 -11.05
CA ALA A 60 1.05 5.49 -9.77
C ALA A 60 0.33 6.83 -9.89
N ILE A 61 0.56 7.59 -10.95
CA ILE A 61 -0.19 8.83 -11.24
C ILE A 61 -1.68 8.51 -11.37
N VAL A 62 -2.03 7.49 -12.14
CA VAL A 62 -3.43 7.06 -12.33
C VAL A 62 -4.04 6.60 -11.01
N GLY A 63 -3.34 5.74 -10.28
CA GLY A 63 -3.78 5.22 -8.98
C GLY A 63 -4.04 6.32 -7.96
N ALA A 64 -3.10 7.26 -7.82
CA ALA A 64 -3.24 8.40 -6.91
C ALA A 64 -4.38 9.34 -7.29
N ALA A 65 -4.60 9.58 -8.59
CA ALA A 65 -5.68 10.43 -9.07
C ALA A 65 -7.07 9.84 -8.79
N ILE A 66 -7.21 8.53 -8.95
CA ILE A 66 -8.50 7.84 -8.81
C ILE A 66 -8.86 7.57 -7.35
N ILE A 67 -7.87 7.34 -6.48
CA ILE A 67 -8.11 6.85 -5.12
C ILE A 67 -8.90 7.82 -4.25
N GLY A 68 -8.71 9.13 -4.41
CA GLY A 68 -9.41 10.15 -3.62
C GLY A 68 -10.93 10.02 -3.74
N PRO A 69 -11.52 10.24 -4.94
CA PRO A 69 -12.94 10.09 -5.16
C PRO A 69 -13.49 8.70 -4.82
N MET A 70 -12.71 7.63 -5.09
CA MET A 70 -13.11 6.27 -4.77
C MET A 70 -13.16 6.01 -3.26
N SER A 71 -12.23 6.59 -2.49
CA SER A 71 -12.17 6.39 -1.04
C SER A 71 -13.41 6.95 -0.33
N ASP A 72 -13.99 7.99 -0.88
CA ASP A 72 -15.23 8.59 -0.37
C ASP A 72 -16.49 7.77 -0.68
N LYS A 73 -16.44 6.97 -1.73
CA LYS A 73 -17.55 6.10 -2.14
C LYS A 73 -17.49 4.70 -1.53
N LEU A 74 -16.32 4.05 -1.60
CA LEU A 74 -16.13 2.64 -1.25
C LEU A 74 -15.61 2.42 0.18
N GLY A 75 -14.96 3.43 0.77
CA GLY A 75 -14.32 3.32 2.08
C GLY A 75 -12.83 3.01 1.98
N ARG A 76 -12.11 3.32 3.05
CA ARG A 76 -10.65 3.23 3.09
C ARG A 76 -10.19 1.78 3.15
N LYS A 77 -10.83 0.98 4.01
CA LYS A 77 -10.51 -0.44 4.19
C LYS A 77 -10.67 -1.23 2.88
N LYS A 78 -11.80 -1.07 2.20
CA LYS A 78 -12.05 -1.80 0.94
C LYS A 78 -11.02 -1.47 -0.13
N LEU A 79 -10.67 -0.20 -0.26
CA LEU A 79 -9.68 0.21 -1.25
C LEU A 79 -8.27 -0.26 -0.92
N LEU A 80 -7.91 -0.32 0.37
CA LEU A 80 -6.66 -0.91 0.80
C LEU A 80 -6.57 -2.39 0.40
N LEU A 81 -7.66 -3.15 0.61
CA LEU A 81 -7.71 -4.56 0.20
C LEU A 81 -7.64 -4.73 -1.32
N ILE A 82 -8.35 -3.89 -2.07
CA ILE A 82 -8.31 -3.89 -3.54
C ILE A 82 -6.89 -3.57 -4.03
N SER A 83 -6.25 -2.55 -3.47
CA SER A 83 -4.86 -2.21 -3.82
C SER A 83 -3.90 -3.36 -3.51
N ALA A 84 -4.07 -4.05 -2.39
CA ALA A 84 -3.24 -5.22 -2.04
C ALA A 84 -3.41 -6.37 -3.05
N ILE A 85 -4.64 -6.62 -3.54
CA ILE A 85 -4.91 -7.63 -4.58
C ILE A 85 -4.27 -7.21 -5.91
N ILE A 86 -4.45 -5.97 -6.34
CA ILE A 86 -3.88 -5.47 -7.60
C ILE A 86 -2.35 -5.55 -7.54
N PHE A 87 -1.75 -5.18 -6.41
CA PHE A 87 -0.31 -5.30 -6.20
C PHE A 87 0.15 -6.76 -6.29
N PHE A 88 -0.55 -7.67 -5.60
CA PHE A 88 -0.24 -9.09 -5.61
C PHE A 88 -0.25 -9.67 -7.04
N VAL A 89 -1.30 -9.38 -7.81
CA VAL A 89 -1.43 -9.83 -9.20
C VAL A 89 -0.34 -9.20 -10.08
N GLY A 90 -0.06 -7.90 -9.90
CA GLY A 90 0.99 -7.21 -10.64
C GLY A 90 2.40 -7.74 -10.33
N ALA A 91 2.67 -8.09 -9.06
CA ALA A 91 3.94 -8.68 -8.65
C ALA A 91 4.17 -10.06 -9.30
N LEU A 92 3.18 -10.94 -9.21
CA LEU A 92 3.24 -12.25 -9.88
C LEU A 92 3.33 -12.08 -11.40
N GLY A 93 2.52 -11.21 -12.00
CA GLY A 93 2.56 -10.95 -13.44
C GLY A 93 3.91 -10.43 -13.92
N SER A 94 4.59 -9.62 -13.10
CA SER A 94 5.95 -9.13 -13.41
C SER A 94 6.99 -10.24 -13.35
N GLY A 95 6.86 -11.18 -12.40
CA GLY A 95 7.79 -12.30 -12.26
C GLY A 95 7.53 -13.42 -13.28
N ILE A 96 6.29 -13.74 -13.61
CA ILE A 96 5.96 -14.80 -14.61
C ILE A 96 6.20 -14.30 -16.03
N GLY A 97 6.36 -12.99 -16.23
CA GLY A 97 6.41 -12.35 -17.55
C GLY A 97 7.60 -12.80 -18.40
N SER A 98 7.34 -13.61 -19.42
CA SER A 98 8.30 -14.01 -20.46
C SER A 98 8.34 -13.05 -21.67
N SER A 99 7.71 -11.88 -21.57
CA SER A 99 7.70 -10.88 -22.63
C SER A 99 7.74 -9.46 -22.08
N TYR A 100 8.40 -8.58 -22.83
CA TYR A 100 8.46 -7.15 -22.52
C TYR A 100 7.09 -6.51 -22.25
N LEU A 101 6.12 -6.80 -23.12
CA LEU A 101 4.78 -6.22 -22.98
C LEU A 101 4.11 -6.65 -21.66
N LEU A 102 4.20 -7.94 -21.31
CA LEU A 102 3.60 -8.46 -20.09
C LEU A 102 4.27 -7.84 -18.85
N LEU A 103 5.59 -7.70 -18.87
CA LEU A 103 6.34 -7.02 -17.81
C LEU A 103 5.87 -5.58 -17.64
N VAL A 104 5.79 -4.79 -18.73
CA VAL A 104 5.34 -3.39 -18.69
C VAL A 104 3.90 -3.27 -18.17
N VAL A 105 2.98 -4.09 -18.68
CA VAL A 105 1.57 -4.07 -18.22
C VAL A 105 1.47 -4.40 -16.74
N SER A 106 2.19 -5.42 -16.28
CA SER A 106 2.24 -5.79 -14.86
C SER A 106 2.83 -4.68 -13.99
N ARG A 107 3.85 -3.99 -14.47
CA ARG A 107 4.44 -2.81 -13.82
C ARG A 107 3.48 -1.63 -13.73
N VAL A 108 2.69 -1.36 -14.76
CA VAL A 108 1.63 -0.34 -14.71
C VAL A 108 0.57 -0.71 -13.68
N LEU A 109 0.14 -1.98 -13.62
CA LEU A 109 -0.79 -2.47 -12.60
C LEU A 109 -0.23 -2.32 -11.18
N LEU A 110 1.03 -2.72 -10.96
CA LEU A 110 1.73 -2.46 -9.71
C LEU A 110 1.72 -0.97 -9.35
N GLY A 111 2.04 -0.13 -10.32
CA GLY A 111 2.03 1.32 -10.16
C GLY A 111 0.68 1.85 -9.69
N ILE A 112 -0.43 1.41 -10.30
CA ILE A 112 -1.79 1.80 -9.87
C ILE A 112 -2.01 1.45 -8.40
N ALA A 113 -1.62 0.26 -7.97
CA ALA A 113 -1.75 -0.16 -6.57
C ALA A 113 -0.87 0.66 -5.63
N VAL A 114 0.38 0.92 -6.02
CA VAL A 114 1.35 1.72 -5.26
C VAL A 114 0.86 3.16 -5.11
N GLY A 115 0.44 3.79 -6.21
CA GLY A 115 -0.07 5.17 -6.19
C GLY A 115 -1.34 5.31 -5.37
N ALA A 116 -2.25 4.34 -5.48
CA ALA A 116 -3.45 4.29 -4.66
C ALA A 116 -3.10 4.13 -3.16
N ALA A 117 -2.22 3.20 -2.82
CA ALA A 117 -1.82 2.92 -1.44
C ALA A 117 -1.06 4.10 -0.81
N SER A 118 -0.14 4.74 -1.55
CA SER A 118 0.65 5.87 -1.05
C SER A 118 -0.18 7.10 -0.67
N ALA A 119 -1.28 7.35 -1.38
CA ALA A 119 -2.22 8.43 -1.06
C ALA A 119 -3.24 8.01 0.02
N LEU A 120 -3.70 6.76 -0.01
CA LEU A 120 -4.74 6.25 0.87
C LEU A 120 -4.24 5.97 2.30
N ILE A 121 -3.11 5.30 2.43
CA ILE A 121 -2.65 4.74 3.72
C ILE A 121 -2.31 5.82 4.73
N PRO A 122 -1.51 6.86 4.43
CA PRO A 122 -1.24 7.92 5.39
C PRO A 122 -2.52 8.61 5.86
N THR A 123 -3.46 8.86 4.95
CA THR A 123 -4.75 9.46 5.27
C THR A 123 -5.60 8.55 6.16
N TYR A 124 -5.68 7.26 5.82
CA TYR A 124 -6.41 6.28 6.61
C TYR A 124 -5.87 6.12 8.03
N LEU A 125 -4.54 6.02 8.17
CA LEU A 125 -3.89 5.92 9.47
C LEU A 125 -4.06 7.20 10.30
N ALA A 126 -4.01 8.38 9.66
CA ALA A 126 -4.27 9.65 10.33
C ALA A 126 -5.73 9.77 10.81
N GLU A 127 -6.69 9.21 10.07
CA GLU A 127 -8.11 9.16 10.47
C GLU A 127 -8.37 8.21 11.65
N LEU A 128 -7.56 7.17 11.81
CA LEU A 128 -7.64 6.23 12.93
C LEU A 128 -6.89 6.72 14.17
N SER A 129 -6.06 7.74 14.06
CA SER A 129 -5.11 8.12 15.10
C SER A 129 -5.51 9.39 15.84
N PRO A 130 -5.28 9.45 17.17
CA PRO A 130 -5.36 10.68 17.92
C PRO A 130 -4.44 11.76 17.35
N ALA A 131 -4.82 13.03 17.53
CA ALA A 131 -4.12 14.17 16.93
C ALA A 131 -2.63 14.25 17.34
N ASP A 132 -2.32 13.91 18.59
CA ASP A 132 -0.96 13.89 19.15
C ASP A 132 -0.05 12.82 18.53
N LYS A 133 -0.59 11.74 17.94
CA LYS A 133 0.16 10.62 17.36
C LYS A 133 0.29 10.65 15.84
N ARG A 134 -0.42 11.54 15.16
CA ARG A 134 -0.45 11.58 13.68
C ARG A 134 0.92 11.77 13.04
N GLY A 135 1.78 12.60 13.62
CA GLY A 135 3.15 12.81 13.13
C GLY A 135 3.98 11.53 13.19
N GLY A 136 3.94 10.81 14.31
CA GLY A 136 4.67 9.55 14.48
C GLY A 136 4.21 8.46 13.49
N ILE A 137 2.95 8.48 13.08
CA ILE A 137 2.40 7.52 12.12
C ILE A 137 2.88 7.81 10.70
N GLY A 138 2.98 9.08 10.31
CA GLY A 138 3.62 9.45 9.05
C GLY A 138 5.07 8.99 8.99
N THR A 139 5.80 9.15 10.09
CA THR A 139 7.17 8.65 10.23
C THR A 139 7.24 7.11 10.12
N LEU A 140 6.27 6.39 10.71
CA LEU A 140 6.20 4.94 10.62
C LEU A 140 6.00 4.48 9.16
N PHE A 141 5.13 5.14 8.41
CA PHE A 141 4.94 4.86 6.99
C PHE A 141 6.22 5.04 6.19
N GLN A 142 6.95 6.15 6.42
CA GLN A 142 8.24 6.42 5.78
C GLN A 142 9.31 5.40 6.19
N LEU A 143 9.34 4.99 7.47
CA LEU A 143 10.24 3.94 7.94
C LEU A 143 9.98 2.61 7.22
N MET A 144 8.72 2.27 7.00
CA MET A 144 8.35 1.06 6.26
C MET A 144 8.76 1.11 4.79
N ILE A 145 8.74 2.30 4.15
CA ILE A 145 9.29 2.47 2.80
C ILE A 145 10.80 2.15 2.80
N MET A 146 11.55 2.73 3.73
CA MET A 146 13.00 2.47 3.83
C MET A 146 13.31 1.00 4.15
N ALA A 147 12.54 0.39 5.03
CA ALA A 147 12.65 -1.04 5.33
C ALA A 147 12.35 -1.90 4.09
N GLY A 148 11.36 -1.53 3.29
CA GLY A 148 11.02 -2.21 2.04
C GLY A 148 12.17 -2.14 1.03
N ILE A 149 12.77 -0.96 0.82
CA ILE A 149 13.94 -0.78 -0.05
C ILE A 149 15.10 -1.65 0.44
N PHE A 150 15.39 -1.62 1.74
CA PHE A 150 16.44 -2.44 2.33
C PHE A 150 16.22 -3.94 2.09
N LEU A 151 15.01 -4.43 2.35
CA LEU A 151 14.65 -5.83 2.11
C LEU A 151 14.76 -6.21 0.64
N ALA A 152 14.41 -5.31 -0.27
CA ALA A 152 14.55 -5.54 -1.71
C ALA A 152 16.01 -5.72 -2.11
N TYR A 153 16.92 -4.88 -1.62
CA TYR A 153 18.36 -5.05 -1.89
C TYR A 153 18.92 -6.35 -1.30
N VAL A 154 18.50 -6.71 -0.08
CA VAL A 154 18.90 -7.99 0.53
C VAL A 154 18.39 -9.17 -0.29
N SER A 155 17.12 -9.14 -0.73
CA SER A 155 16.56 -10.22 -1.55
C SER A 155 17.21 -10.30 -2.93
N ASN A 156 17.52 -9.16 -3.56
CA ASN A 156 18.22 -9.12 -4.84
C ASN A 156 19.60 -9.77 -4.73
N GLU A 157 20.36 -9.44 -3.69
CA GLU A 157 21.68 -10.04 -3.45
C GLU A 157 21.58 -11.54 -3.20
N TRP A 158 20.62 -11.98 -2.37
CA TRP A 158 20.44 -13.41 -2.07
C TRP A 158 20.05 -14.25 -3.29
N LEU A 159 19.26 -13.70 -4.19
CA LEU A 159 18.73 -14.38 -5.37
C LEU A 159 19.62 -14.21 -6.61
N SER A 160 20.65 -13.36 -6.53
CA SER A 160 21.58 -13.14 -7.63
C SER A 160 22.43 -14.39 -7.89
N PRO A 161 23.00 -14.55 -9.09
CA PRO A 161 23.87 -15.68 -9.43
C PRO A 161 25.11 -15.80 -8.54
N ASN A 162 25.62 -14.68 -8.06
CA ASN A 162 26.76 -14.62 -7.14
C ASN A 162 26.33 -14.55 -5.67
N GLY A 163 25.04 -14.55 -5.40
CA GLY A 163 24.48 -14.44 -4.07
C GLY A 163 24.42 -15.76 -3.31
N TRP A 164 23.85 -15.73 -2.12
CA TRP A 164 23.85 -16.89 -1.22
C TRP A 164 23.05 -18.09 -1.73
N LEU A 165 21.97 -17.86 -2.48
CA LEU A 165 21.18 -18.94 -3.13
C LEU A 165 21.72 -19.31 -4.50
N GLY A 166 22.54 -18.45 -5.13
CA GLY A 166 23.21 -18.71 -6.39
C GLY A 166 22.26 -19.14 -7.52
N LEU A 167 21.11 -18.47 -7.64
CA LEU A 167 20.14 -18.83 -8.68
C LEU A 167 20.67 -18.42 -10.05
N ASP A 168 20.33 -19.22 -11.07
CA ASP A 168 20.62 -18.89 -12.46
C ASP A 168 20.05 -17.49 -12.82
N GLN A 169 20.75 -16.74 -13.67
CA GLN A 169 20.36 -15.39 -14.08
C GLN A 169 18.92 -15.35 -14.62
N ASN A 170 18.55 -16.34 -15.43
CA ASN A 170 17.23 -16.44 -16.04
C ASN A 170 16.10 -16.82 -15.05
N VAL A 171 16.47 -17.25 -13.84
CA VAL A 171 15.49 -17.64 -12.80
C VAL A 171 15.46 -16.63 -11.66
N GLY A 172 16.61 -16.06 -11.33
CA GLY A 172 16.76 -15.20 -10.17
C GLY A 172 15.88 -13.95 -10.20
N TRP A 173 15.81 -13.25 -11.33
CA TRP A 173 15.03 -12.02 -11.45
C TRP A 173 13.51 -12.24 -11.36
N HIS A 174 13.01 -13.38 -11.81
CA HIS A 174 11.61 -13.77 -11.65
C HIS A 174 11.24 -13.82 -10.16
N TRP A 175 12.04 -14.54 -9.37
CA TRP A 175 11.85 -14.64 -7.92
C TRP A 175 12.01 -13.30 -7.20
N MET A 176 12.95 -12.45 -7.65
CA MET A 176 13.10 -11.10 -7.08
C MET A 176 11.77 -10.33 -7.15
N LEU A 177 11.11 -10.34 -8.31
CA LEU A 177 9.85 -9.64 -8.52
C LEU A 177 8.67 -10.33 -7.82
N GLU A 178 8.60 -11.65 -7.86
CA GLU A 178 7.51 -12.41 -7.24
C GLU A 178 7.49 -12.31 -5.71
N LEU A 179 8.65 -12.19 -5.07
CA LEU A 179 8.74 -12.01 -3.62
C LEU A 179 7.96 -10.80 -3.11
N ALA A 180 7.74 -9.77 -3.95
CA ALA A 180 6.87 -8.65 -3.63
C ALA A 180 5.42 -9.07 -3.34
N ALA A 181 4.99 -10.23 -3.83
CA ALA A 181 3.66 -10.78 -3.55
C ALA A 181 3.49 -11.17 -2.07
N ILE A 182 4.56 -11.56 -1.36
CA ILE A 182 4.48 -11.95 0.05
C ILE A 182 3.99 -10.81 0.94
N PRO A 183 4.64 -9.64 0.98
CA PRO A 183 4.14 -8.53 1.79
C PRO A 183 2.77 -8.02 1.31
N ALA A 184 2.42 -8.17 0.02
CA ALA A 184 1.08 -7.86 -0.47
C ALA A 184 0.01 -8.80 0.11
N ALA A 185 0.28 -10.09 0.15
CA ALA A 185 -0.58 -11.08 0.79
C ALA A 185 -0.72 -10.80 2.30
N LEU A 186 0.36 -10.43 2.98
CA LEU A 186 0.33 -10.05 4.40
C LEU A 186 -0.50 -8.78 4.61
N LEU A 187 -0.38 -7.76 3.74
CA LEU A 187 -1.21 -6.56 3.79
C LEU A 187 -2.69 -6.91 3.57
N PHE A 188 -3.00 -7.79 2.63
CA PHE A 188 -4.36 -8.23 2.38
C PHE A 188 -4.96 -8.94 3.61
N VAL A 189 -4.27 -9.95 4.14
CA VAL A 189 -4.71 -10.71 5.31
C VAL A 189 -4.86 -9.81 6.54
N GLY A 190 -3.85 -8.98 6.83
CA GLY A 190 -3.90 -8.02 7.93
C GLY A 190 -5.00 -6.97 7.75
N GLY A 191 -5.19 -6.51 6.52
CA GLY A 191 -6.24 -5.56 6.13
C GLY A 191 -7.66 -6.05 6.39
N LEU A 192 -7.90 -7.37 6.32
CA LEU A 192 -9.20 -7.96 6.67
C LEU A 192 -9.61 -7.66 8.12
N PHE A 193 -8.64 -7.55 9.01
CA PHE A 193 -8.86 -7.28 10.44
C PHE A 193 -8.86 -5.79 10.77
N LEU A 194 -8.43 -4.92 9.86
CA LEU A 194 -8.43 -3.48 10.08
C LEU A 194 -9.87 -2.93 10.16
N PRO A 195 -10.15 -1.96 11.05
CA PRO A 195 -11.45 -1.29 11.10
C PRO A 195 -11.65 -0.36 9.89
N GLU A 196 -12.87 0.01 9.58
CA GLU A 196 -13.13 1.09 8.62
C GLU A 196 -12.87 2.46 9.26
N SER A 197 -12.58 3.48 8.44
CA SER A 197 -12.36 4.84 8.93
C SER A 197 -13.58 5.40 9.67
N PRO A 198 -13.40 5.97 10.88
CA PRO A 198 -14.49 6.63 11.59
C PRO A 198 -15.13 7.78 10.79
N ARG A 199 -14.33 8.54 10.06
CA ARG A 199 -14.80 9.63 9.20
C ARG A 199 -15.69 9.13 8.07
N PHE A 200 -15.29 8.04 7.42
CA PHE A 200 -16.10 7.40 6.39
C PHE A 200 -17.42 6.87 6.95
N LEU A 201 -17.41 6.22 8.12
CA LEU A 201 -18.60 5.69 8.77
C LEU A 201 -19.59 6.80 9.13
N VAL A 202 -19.11 7.95 9.65
CA VAL A 202 -19.96 9.12 9.93
C VAL A 202 -20.60 9.65 8.63
N ARG A 203 -19.85 9.78 7.54
CA ARG A 203 -20.36 10.22 6.23
C ARG A 203 -21.44 9.28 5.67
N LYS A 204 -21.39 8.00 6.02
CA LYS A 204 -22.39 6.99 5.64
C LYS A 204 -23.56 6.89 6.63
N GLY A 205 -23.62 7.76 7.64
CA GLY A 205 -24.67 7.74 8.67
C GLY A 205 -24.52 6.63 9.71
N LYS A 206 -23.40 5.86 9.67
CA LYS A 206 -23.14 4.73 10.58
C LYS A 206 -22.44 5.21 11.87
N ILE A 207 -23.11 6.09 12.59
CA ILE A 207 -22.55 6.79 13.78
C ILE A 207 -22.20 5.80 14.90
N ALA A 208 -23.01 4.76 15.12
CA ALA A 208 -22.75 3.76 16.16
C ALA A 208 -21.46 2.97 15.90
N GLU A 209 -21.24 2.55 14.62
CA GLU A 209 -20.01 1.85 14.22
C GLU A 209 -18.79 2.79 14.37
N ALA A 210 -18.90 4.06 13.95
CA ALA A 210 -17.84 5.05 14.09
C ALA A 210 -17.42 5.23 15.57
N LYS A 211 -18.41 5.35 16.47
CA LYS A 211 -18.16 5.45 17.92
C LYS A 211 -17.42 4.22 18.45
N GLN A 212 -17.80 3.03 18.01
CA GLN A 212 -17.17 1.79 18.43
C GLN A 212 -15.68 1.73 18.00
N VAL A 213 -15.38 2.14 16.77
CA VAL A 213 -13.99 2.21 16.27
C VAL A 213 -13.17 3.20 17.10
N LEU A 214 -13.69 4.40 17.35
CA LEU A 214 -13.00 5.42 18.14
C LEU A 214 -12.75 4.96 19.59
N LEU A 215 -13.73 4.27 20.22
CA LEU A 215 -13.57 3.70 21.57
C LEU A 215 -12.49 2.62 21.60
N THR A 216 -12.40 1.82 20.55
CA THR A 216 -11.36 0.79 20.43
C THR A 216 -9.96 1.40 20.31
N MET A 217 -9.84 2.53 19.58
CA MET A 217 -8.56 3.18 19.31
C MET A 217 -8.09 4.08 20.45
N ASN A 218 -8.98 4.89 21.04
CA ASN A 218 -8.60 5.95 21.98
C ASN A 218 -8.81 5.56 23.46
N GLY A 219 -9.67 4.59 23.74
CA GLY A 219 -9.92 4.10 25.12
C GLY A 219 -10.61 5.12 26.06
N ASP A 220 -10.73 6.39 25.69
CA ASP A 220 -11.31 7.46 26.49
C ASP A 220 -12.65 7.92 25.91
N THR A 221 -13.71 7.76 26.70
CA THR A 221 -15.09 8.07 26.31
C THR A 221 -15.33 9.57 26.06
N LYS A 222 -14.59 10.44 26.75
CA LYS A 222 -14.72 11.91 26.62
C LYS A 222 -14.07 12.42 25.34
N LEU A 223 -12.87 11.94 25.00
CA LEU A 223 -12.19 12.24 23.74
C LEU A 223 -12.98 11.75 22.53
N VAL A 224 -13.54 10.54 22.65
CA VAL A 224 -14.40 9.94 21.61
C VAL A 224 -15.65 10.79 21.36
N ALA A 225 -16.30 11.29 22.40
CA ALA A 225 -17.48 12.16 22.27
C ALA A 225 -17.12 13.50 21.61
N ALA A 226 -15.96 14.09 21.95
CA ALA A 226 -15.48 15.33 21.34
C ALA A 226 -15.14 15.16 19.86
N GLU A 227 -14.40 14.11 19.48
CA GLU A 227 -14.05 13.81 18.09
C GLU A 227 -15.30 13.47 17.25
N GLN A 228 -16.25 12.74 17.83
CA GLN A 228 -17.52 12.42 17.18
C GLN A 228 -18.35 13.68 16.90
N ASN A 229 -18.44 14.59 17.86
CA ASN A 229 -19.14 15.87 17.71
C ASN A 229 -18.46 16.74 16.64
N LEU A 230 -17.14 16.82 16.63
CA LEU A 230 -16.39 17.54 15.59
C LEU A 230 -16.60 16.94 14.19
N ALA A 231 -16.61 15.62 14.08
CA ALA A 231 -16.86 14.95 12.80
C ALA A 231 -18.29 15.21 12.29
N ILE A 232 -19.28 15.18 13.18
CA ILE A 232 -20.68 15.48 12.85
C ILE A 232 -20.85 16.96 12.47
N LEU A 233 -20.23 17.88 13.18
CA LEU A 233 -20.28 19.33 12.89
C LEU A 233 -19.63 19.65 11.53
N ASN A 234 -18.46 19.05 11.25
CA ASN A 234 -17.79 19.22 9.96
C ASN A 234 -18.62 18.64 8.80
N TYR A 235 -19.26 17.49 9.02
CA TYR A 235 -20.18 16.91 8.05
C TYR A 235 -21.36 17.87 7.76
N LYS A 236 -22.02 18.38 8.79
CA LYS A 236 -23.13 19.34 8.65
C LYS A 236 -22.70 20.61 7.92
N ARG A 237 -21.52 21.19 8.25
CA ARG A 237 -21.00 22.38 7.57
C ARG A 237 -20.78 22.17 6.08
N GLN A 238 -20.25 21.01 5.69
CA GLN A 238 -19.93 20.68 4.30
C GLN A 238 -21.20 20.53 3.43
N TYR A 239 -22.30 20.06 4.02
CA TYR A 239 -23.57 19.85 3.31
C TYR A 239 -24.52 21.04 3.36
N HIS A 240 -24.40 21.95 4.34
CA HIS A 240 -25.18 23.18 4.37
C HIS A 240 -24.61 24.33 3.51
N GLN A 241 -23.41 24.16 2.93
CA GLN A 241 -22.83 25.14 1.98
C GLN A 241 -23.13 24.81 0.52
N VAL A 242 -23.81 23.70 0.24
CA VAL A 242 -24.13 23.20 -1.13
C VAL A 242 -25.65 23.25 -1.39
N GLY A 243 -26.45 23.77 -0.48
CA GLY A 243 -27.85 24.12 -0.64
C GLY A 243 -28.00 25.63 -0.46
#